data_81784855811cc8b7a6e08b846fbc69f7
#
_entry.id   81784855811cc8b7a6e08b846fbc69f7
#
_cell.length_a   1.000
_cell.length_b   1.000
_cell.length_c   1.000
_cell.angle_alpha   90.00
_cell.angle_beta   90.00
_cell.angle_gamma   90.00
#
_symmetry.space_group_name_H-M   'P 1'
#
loop_
_entity.id
_entity.type
_entity.pdbx_description
1 polymer ?
#
loop_
_entity_poly.entity_id
_entity_poly.type
_entity_poly.pdbx_seq_one_letter_code
_entity_poly.pdbx_strand_id
1 'polypeptide(L)'
;RQRVGKVAEMLDLSGQLDQRAAGLAADAKQKISLGRGLVREDVSAVLFDEPLTVIDPHLKWQLRRKLKQIHHELKLTLIYVTHDQVEALTFAQQVVVMTRGRAVQIGTASELFERPSHTFVGNFIGSPGMNFLAARGAAEGIEVAGRMLATPRAALSSLGAFTLGVRPEYVR
;
A
#
# COMPACT_ATOMS: atom_id res chain seq x y z
N ARG A 1 19.01 -11.14 25.32
CA ARG A 1 19.00 -12.48 24.67
C ARG A 1 17.56 -13.02 24.50
N GLN A 2 16.72 -12.96 25.52
CA GLN A 2 15.33 -13.48 25.46
C GLN A 2 14.51 -12.85 24.33
N ARG A 3 14.56 -11.51 24.15
CA ARG A 3 13.86 -10.80 23.07
C ARG A 3 14.38 -11.17 21.68
N VAL A 4 15.70 -11.34 21.54
CA VAL A 4 16.29 -11.81 20.27
C VAL A 4 15.73 -13.20 19.91
N GLY A 5 15.64 -14.12 20.88
CA GLY A 5 15.03 -15.43 20.68
C GLY A 5 13.58 -15.33 20.21
N LYS A 6 12.76 -14.50 20.91
CA LYS A 6 11.36 -14.27 20.53
C LYS A 6 11.21 -13.70 19.11
N VAL A 7 11.97 -12.68 18.75
CA VAL A 7 11.93 -12.08 17.40
C VAL A 7 12.45 -13.07 16.35
N ALA A 8 13.49 -13.84 16.66
CA ALA A 8 14.00 -14.88 15.76
C ALA A 8 12.96 -15.98 15.49
N GLU A 9 12.24 -16.41 16.52
CA GLU A 9 11.13 -17.37 16.38
C GLU A 9 10.02 -16.81 15.50
N MET A 10 9.61 -15.56 15.73
CA MET A 10 8.59 -14.88 14.92
C MET A 10 8.98 -14.77 13.44
N LEU A 11 10.27 -14.68 13.13
CA LEU A 11 10.80 -14.54 11.77
C LEU A 11 11.31 -15.86 11.15
N ASP A 12 11.14 -17.01 11.85
CA ASP A 12 11.69 -18.33 11.46
C ASP A 12 13.22 -18.30 11.29
N LEU A 13 13.91 -17.69 12.22
CA LEU A 13 15.38 -17.58 12.24
C LEU A 13 16.02 -18.35 13.39
N SER A 14 15.24 -19.05 14.23
CA SER A 14 15.74 -19.73 15.44
C SER A 14 16.89 -20.69 15.15
N GLY A 15 16.79 -21.48 14.06
CA GLY A 15 17.84 -22.43 13.64
C GLY A 15 19.10 -21.78 13.05
N GLN A 16 19.11 -20.44 12.91
CA GLN A 16 20.20 -19.70 12.27
C GLN A 16 20.92 -18.74 13.22
N LEU A 17 20.51 -18.70 14.51
CA LEU A 17 21.03 -17.74 15.49
C LEU A 17 22.54 -17.87 15.71
N ASP A 18 23.09 -19.07 15.62
CA ASP A 18 24.52 -19.34 15.82
C ASP A 18 25.32 -19.38 14.51
N GLN A 19 24.68 -19.12 13.36
CA GLN A 19 25.34 -19.09 12.06
C GLN A 19 25.97 -17.73 11.79
N ARG A 20 27.14 -17.74 11.12
CA ARG A 20 27.77 -16.51 10.63
C ARG A 20 26.94 -15.90 9.51
N ALA A 21 26.69 -14.59 9.57
CA ALA A 21 25.90 -13.85 8.59
C ALA A 21 26.40 -14.00 7.12
N ALA A 22 27.71 -14.21 6.93
CA ALA A 22 28.29 -14.39 5.60
C ALA A 22 27.74 -15.63 4.87
N GLY A 23 27.40 -16.71 5.60
CA GLY A 23 26.87 -17.96 5.02
C GLY A 23 25.36 -17.98 4.84
N LEU A 24 24.64 -16.93 5.24
CA LEU A 24 23.19 -16.90 5.14
C LEU A 24 22.69 -16.52 3.75
N ALA A 25 21.58 -17.11 3.32
CA ALA A 25 20.87 -16.74 2.10
C ALA A 25 20.27 -15.31 2.18
N ALA A 26 19.94 -14.73 1.04
CA ALA A 26 19.48 -13.34 0.95
C ALA A 26 18.19 -13.08 1.74
N ASP A 27 17.24 -14.01 1.72
CA ASP A 27 15.99 -13.95 2.48
C ASP A 27 16.23 -13.95 4.00
N ALA A 28 17.15 -14.78 4.50
CA ALA A 28 17.53 -14.79 5.91
C ALA A 28 18.20 -13.46 6.33
N LYS A 29 19.08 -12.92 5.50
CA LYS A 29 19.69 -11.60 5.73
C LYS A 29 18.65 -10.48 5.81
N GLN A 30 17.64 -10.53 4.93
CA GLN A 30 16.53 -9.58 4.94
C GLN A 30 15.68 -9.71 6.21
N LYS A 31 15.33 -10.94 6.61
CA LYS A 31 14.62 -11.20 7.88
C LYS A 31 15.41 -10.69 9.09
N ILE A 32 16.74 -10.85 9.10
CA ILE A 32 17.61 -10.30 10.15
C ILE A 32 17.55 -8.76 10.17
N SER A 33 17.56 -8.13 9.01
CA SER A 33 17.42 -6.67 8.92
C SER A 33 16.11 -6.18 9.53
N LEU A 34 15.00 -6.86 9.25
CA LEU A 34 13.70 -6.62 9.88
C LEU A 34 13.76 -6.83 11.40
N GLY A 35 14.34 -7.95 11.83
CA GLY A 35 14.48 -8.31 13.25
C GLY A 35 15.27 -7.28 14.05
N ARG A 36 16.27 -6.64 13.46
CA ARG A 36 17.04 -5.56 14.10
C ARG A 36 16.19 -4.37 14.50
N GLY A 37 15.20 -4.00 13.68
CA GLY A 37 14.22 -2.96 14.04
C GLY A 37 13.28 -3.41 15.17
N LEU A 38 12.79 -4.64 15.08
CA LEU A 38 11.77 -5.19 16.00
C LEU A 38 12.31 -5.58 17.38
N VAL A 39 13.61 -5.83 17.51
CA VAL A 39 14.21 -6.25 18.78
C VAL A 39 14.37 -5.10 19.77
N ARG A 40 14.28 -3.84 19.30
CA ARG A 40 14.40 -2.66 20.16
C ARG A 40 13.10 -2.42 20.94
N GLU A 41 13.23 -2.01 22.21
CA GLU A 41 12.11 -1.74 23.11
C GLU A 41 11.96 -0.23 23.39
N ASP A 42 13.02 0.50 23.14
CA ASP A 42 13.20 1.92 23.46
C ASP A 42 12.82 2.85 22.29
N VAL A 43 12.00 2.38 21.36
CA VAL A 43 11.64 3.13 20.15
C VAL A 43 10.14 3.40 20.10
N SER A 44 9.76 4.61 19.72
CA SER A 44 8.35 4.99 19.52
C SER A 44 7.78 4.48 18.21
N ALA A 45 8.64 4.27 17.20
CA ALA A 45 8.26 3.74 15.91
C ALA A 45 9.42 2.98 15.24
N VAL A 46 9.09 2.06 14.35
CA VAL A 46 10.05 1.36 13.48
C VAL A 46 9.73 1.74 12.04
N LEU A 47 10.77 2.19 11.32
CA LEU A 47 10.70 2.51 9.90
C LEU A 47 11.27 1.36 9.08
N PHE A 48 10.49 0.84 8.15
CA PHE A 48 10.92 -0.10 7.12
C PHE A 48 10.90 0.59 5.76
N ASP A 49 12.04 0.62 5.11
CA ASP A 49 12.19 1.16 3.76
C ASP A 49 12.42 0.00 2.78
N GLU A 50 11.42 -0.23 1.91
CA GLU A 50 11.40 -1.31 0.91
C GLU A 50 11.80 -2.70 1.49
N PRO A 51 11.21 -3.14 2.61
CA PRO A 51 11.74 -4.28 3.36
C PRO A 51 11.56 -5.63 2.68
N LEU A 52 10.76 -5.73 1.61
CA LEU A 52 10.48 -7.00 0.92
C LEU A 52 10.98 -7.03 -0.52
N THR A 53 11.73 -6.03 -0.97
CA THR A 53 12.13 -5.89 -2.39
C THR A 53 12.96 -7.07 -2.90
N VAL A 54 13.84 -7.63 -2.06
CA VAL A 54 14.78 -8.72 -2.44
C VAL A 54 14.18 -10.11 -2.21
N ILE A 55 12.95 -10.20 -1.71
CA ILE A 55 12.32 -11.46 -1.33
C ILE A 55 11.53 -12.03 -2.49
N ASP A 56 11.63 -13.36 -2.66
CA ASP A 56 10.81 -14.09 -3.63
C ASP A 56 9.31 -13.78 -3.45
N PRO A 57 8.56 -13.56 -4.56
CA PRO A 57 7.14 -13.24 -4.52
C PRO A 57 6.30 -14.22 -3.69
N HIS A 58 6.62 -15.51 -3.73
CA HIS A 58 5.93 -16.55 -2.95
C HIS A 58 6.13 -16.37 -1.44
N LEU A 59 7.30 -15.86 -1.01
CA LEU A 59 7.60 -15.62 0.40
C LEU A 59 7.14 -14.25 0.89
N LYS A 60 6.95 -13.29 0.00
CA LYS A 60 6.51 -11.93 0.36
C LYS A 60 5.21 -11.92 1.16
N TRP A 61 4.20 -12.67 0.73
CA TRP A 61 2.91 -12.71 1.42
C TRP A 61 3.01 -13.35 2.80
N GLN A 62 3.83 -14.40 2.97
CA GLN A 62 4.06 -15.03 4.26
C GLN A 62 4.71 -14.05 5.23
N LEU A 63 5.75 -13.35 4.77
CA LEU A 63 6.47 -12.41 5.61
C LEU A 63 5.63 -11.18 5.96
N ARG A 64 4.82 -10.66 5.04
CA ARG A 64 3.83 -9.60 5.34
C ARG A 64 2.86 -10.03 6.44
N ARG A 65 2.32 -11.23 6.32
CA ARG A 65 1.41 -11.79 7.32
C ARG A 65 2.08 -11.90 8.69
N LYS A 66 3.33 -12.36 8.74
CA LYS A 66 4.12 -12.40 9.97
C LYS A 66 4.40 -11.03 10.55
N LEU A 67 4.79 -10.06 9.72
CA LEU A 67 5.01 -8.68 10.17
C LEU A 67 3.74 -8.07 10.75
N LYS A 68 2.57 -8.34 10.15
CA LYS A 68 1.27 -7.90 10.67
C LYS A 68 0.96 -8.52 12.03
N GLN A 69 1.24 -9.80 12.20
CA GLN A 69 1.12 -10.49 13.49
C GLN A 69 2.06 -9.90 14.54
N ILE A 70 3.34 -9.68 14.19
CA ILE A 70 4.35 -9.08 15.07
C ILE A 70 3.93 -7.66 15.50
N HIS A 71 3.43 -6.85 14.56
CA HIS A 71 2.90 -5.52 14.85
C HIS A 71 1.76 -5.59 15.88
N HIS A 72 0.83 -6.53 15.72
CA HIS A 72 -0.28 -6.71 16.65
C HIS A 72 0.18 -7.15 18.03
N GLU A 73 1.16 -8.06 18.10
CA GLU A 73 1.69 -8.58 19.38
C GLU A 73 2.56 -7.55 20.12
N LEU A 74 3.42 -6.82 19.39
CA LEU A 74 4.36 -5.90 20.00
C LEU A 74 3.77 -4.48 20.19
N LYS A 75 2.61 -4.19 19.58
CA LYS A 75 1.92 -2.88 19.61
C LYS A 75 2.83 -1.70 19.21
N LEU A 76 3.75 -1.95 18.28
CA LEU A 76 4.70 -0.95 17.78
C LEU A 76 4.03 -0.12 16.68
N THR A 77 4.32 1.17 16.63
CA THR A 77 4.03 1.96 15.44
C THR A 77 5.01 1.57 14.34
N LEU A 78 4.48 1.08 13.21
CA LEU A 78 5.28 0.73 12.04
C LEU A 78 5.03 1.73 10.92
N ILE A 79 6.10 2.30 10.38
CA ILE A 79 6.09 3.11 9.16
C ILE A 79 6.71 2.24 8.07
N TYR A 80 5.93 1.91 7.05
CA TYR A 80 6.32 0.99 6.00
C TYR A 80 6.33 1.72 4.66
N VAL A 81 7.52 1.93 4.09
CA VAL A 81 7.69 2.56 2.79
C VAL A 81 7.81 1.48 1.72
N THR A 82 7.01 1.57 0.68
CA THR A 82 7.03 0.64 -0.46
C THR A 82 6.46 1.30 -1.72
N HIS A 83 6.90 0.84 -2.88
CA HIS A 83 6.27 1.17 -4.16
C HIS A 83 5.22 0.12 -4.59
N ASP A 84 5.09 -0.99 -3.88
CA ASP A 84 4.11 -2.04 -4.13
C ASP A 84 2.77 -1.69 -3.46
N GLN A 85 1.77 -1.33 -4.28
CA GLN A 85 0.44 -1.00 -3.77
C GLN A 85 -0.22 -2.15 -3.01
N VAL A 86 0.02 -3.41 -3.42
CA VAL A 86 -0.56 -4.58 -2.76
C VAL A 86 0.01 -4.72 -1.35
N GLU A 87 1.31 -4.45 -1.19
CA GLU A 87 1.94 -4.42 0.13
C GLU A 87 1.29 -3.33 1.01
N ALA A 88 1.22 -2.09 0.51
CA ALA A 88 0.66 -0.98 1.28
C ALA A 88 -0.81 -1.22 1.68
N LEU A 89 -1.66 -1.57 0.71
CA LEU A 89 -3.11 -1.71 0.92
C LEU A 89 -3.50 -2.92 1.79
N THR A 90 -2.67 -3.97 1.81
CA THR A 90 -2.95 -5.18 2.61
C THR A 90 -2.34 -5.13 4.01
N PHE A 91 -1.31 -4.31 4.21
CA PHE A 91 -0.57 -4.25 5.47
C PHE A 91 -1.05 -3.11 6.38
N ALA A 92 -1.19 -1.90 5.85
CA ALA A 92 -1.36 -0.68 6.64
C ALA A 92 -2.83 -0.40 7.01
N GLN A 93 -3.05 0.21 8.18
CA GLN A 93 -4.33 0.80 8.56
C GLN A 93 -4.56 2.14 7.85
N GLN A 94 -3.48 2.91 7.66
CA GLN A 94 -3.48 4.20 6.97
C GLN A 94 -2.37 4.18 5.92
N VAL A 95 -2.68 4.60 4.72
CA VAL A 95 -1.74 4.69 3.61
C VAL A 95 -1.57 6.14 3.20
N VAL A 96 -0.32 6.58 3.09
CA VAL A 96 0.05 7.89 2.56
C VAL A 96 0.53 7.71 1.13
N VAL A 97 -0.26 8.17 0.16
CA VAL A 97 0.15 8.17 -1.25
C VAL A 97 0.98 9.41 -1.53
N MET A 98 2.18 9.20 -2.03
CA MET A 98 3.13 10.27 -2.31
C MET A 98 3.50 10.32 -3.79
N THR A 99 3.67 11.51 -4.33
CA THR A 99 4.25 11.75 -5.66
C THR A 99 5.09 13.03 -5.65
N ARG A 100 6.25 13.00 -6.32
CA ARG A 100 7.18 14.16 -6.42
C ARG A 100 7.50 14.78 -5.05
N GLY A 101 7.73 13.95 -4.03
CA GLY A 101 8.08 14.40 -2.68
C GLY A 101 6.92 15.00 -1.86
N ARG A 102 5.67 14.90 -2.33
CA ARG A 102 4.48 15.43 -1.64
C ARG A 102 3.48 14.34 -1.35
N ALA A 103 2.87 14.37 -0.15
CA ALA A 103 1.70 13.58 0.15
C ALA A 103 0.49 14.14 -0.60
N VAL A 104 -0.16 13.31 -1.42
CA VAL A 104 -1.32 13.73 -2.24
C VAL A 104 -2.64 13.24 -1.67
N GLN A 105 -2.62 12.13 -0.94
CA GLN A 105 -3.79 11.63 -0.21
C GLN A 105 -3.35 10.73 0.93
N ILE A 106 -4.09 10.79 2.04
CA ILE A 106 -3.95 9.90 3.19
C ILE A 106 -5.32 9.27 3.44
N GLY A 107 -5.36 7.95 3.65
CA GLY A 107 -6.62 7.26 3.93
C GLY A 107 -6.42 5.76 4.09
N THR A 108 -7.52 5.08 4.39
CA THR A 108 -7.59 3.62 4.35
C THR A 108 -7.54 3.10 2.91
N ALA A 109 -7.28 1.81 2.73
CA ALA A 109 -7.29 1.17 1.42
C ALA A 109 -8.60 1.42 0.67
N SER A 110 -9.75 1.32 1.35
CA SER A 110 -11.07 1.55 0.78
C SER A 110 -11.25 3.00 0.33
N GLU A 111 -10.88 3.99 1.16
CA GLU A 111 -10.99 5.41 0.82
C GLU A 111 -10.13 5.78 -0.39
N LEU A 112 -8.90 5.26 -0.46
CA LEU A 112 -8.01 5.52 -1.60
C LEU A 112 -8.53 4.91 -2.90
N PHE A 113 -9.17 3.74 -2.82
CA PHE A 113 -9.76 3.05 -3.96
C PHE A 113 -11.06 3.70 -4.41
N GLU A 114 -12.00 3.91 -3.50
CA GLU A 114 -13.36 4.36 -3.82
C GLU A 114 -13.46 5.88 -4.03
N ARG A 115 -12.64 6.66 -3.31
CA ARG A 115 -12.70 8.13 -3.28
C ARG A 115 -11.34 8.77 -3.51
N PRO A 116 -10.66 8.48 -4.63
CA PRO A 116 -9.39 9.13 -4.93
C PRO A 116 -9.58 10.65 -5.08
N SER A 117 -8.82 11.42 -4.34
CA SER A 117 -8.85 12.89 -4.39
C SER A 117 -7.91 13.48 -5.46
N HIS A 118 -7.14 12.64 -6.12
CA HIS A 118 -6.17 13.03 -7.13
C HIS A 118 -6.11 11.98 -8.26
N THR A 119 -5.97 12.41 -9.52
CA THR A 119 -5.89 11.49 -10.66
C THR A 119 -4.75 10.48 -10.53
N PHE A 120 -3.60 10.91 -9.98
CA PHE A 120 -2.51 9.99 -9.69
C PHE A 120 -2.93 8.85 -8.75
N VAL A 121 -3.69 9.15 -7.69
CA VAL A 121 -4.19 8.14 -6.74
C VAL A 121 -5.15 7.19 -7.45
N GLY A 122 -6.09 7.71 -8.23
CA GLY A 122 -7.02 6.89 -8.99
C GLY A 122 -6.34 5.95 -9.98
N ASN A 123 -5.26 6.40 -10.63
CA ASN A 123 -4.49 5.58 -11.55
C ASN A 123 -3.56 4.60 -10.82
N PHE A 124 -2.93 5.03 -9.73
CA PHE A 124 -1.93 4.23 -9.02
C PHE A 124 -2.57 3.15 -8.15
N ILE A 125 -3.72 3.44 -7.51
CA ILE A 125 -4.43 2.50 -6.64
C ILE A 125 -5.45 1.71 -7.46
N GLY A 126 -5.24 0.40 -7.53
CA GLY A 126 -6.04 -0.56 -8.30
C GLY A 126 -5.23 -1.25 -9.40
N SER A 127 -5.66 -2.45 -9.79
CA SER A 127 -5.04 -3.23 -10.87
C SER A 127 -6.13 -3.92 -11.70
N PRO A 128 -6.46 -3.35 -12.87
CA PRO A 128 -5.88 -2.14 -13.49
C PRO A 128 -6.27 -0.85 -12.75
N GLY A 129 -5.57 0.26 -13.03
CA GLY A 129 -5.89 1.58 -12.50
C GLY A 129 -7.19 2.16 -13.07
N MET A 130 -7.62 3.30 -12.55
CA MET A 130 -8.80 4.02 -13.00
C MET A 130 -8.60 4.55 -14.43
N ASN A 131 -9.61 4.42 -15.29
CA ASN A 131 -9.65 5.06 -16.60
C ASN A 131 -10.05 6.53 -16.44
N PHE A 132 -9.41 7.40 -17.20
CA PHE A 132 -9.71 8.83 -17.21
C PHE A 132 -10.18 9.26 -18.60
N LEU A 133 -11.37 9.83 -18.67
CA LEU A 133 -12.01 10.26 -19.90
C LEU A 133 -12.29 11.77 -19.84
N ALA A 134 -12.04 12.49 -20.93
CA ALA A 134 -12.47 13.88 -21.05
C ALA A 134 -14.00 13.92 -21.10
N ALA A 135 -14.60 14.75 -20.28
CA ALA A 135 -16.04 14.90 -20.17
C ALA A 135 -16.45 16.37 -20.07
N ARG A 136 -17.70 16.64 -20.41
CA ARG A 136 -18.34 17.96 -20.28
C ARG A 136 -19.73 17.81 -19.68
N GLY A 137 -20.12 18.72 -18.80
CA GLY A 137 -21.50 18.82 -18.34
C GLY A 137 -22.45 19.23 -19.46
N ALA A 138 -23.64 18.64 -19.51
CA ALA A 138 -24.69 18.95 -20.46
C ALA A 138 -26.06 18.94 -19.75
N ALA A 139 -27.08 19.56 -20.33
CA ALA A 139 -28.39 19.69 -19.69
C ALA A 139 -29.02 18.37 -19.28
N GLU A 140 -28.80 17.31 -20.05
CA GLU A 140 -29.39 15.97 -19.82
C GLU A 140 -28.41 14.97 -19.22
N GLY A 141 -27.20 15.40 -18.80
CA GLY A 141 -26.19 14.49 -18.24
C GLY A 141 -24.77 14.97 -18.47
N ILE A 142 -23.93 14.07 -18.91
CA ILE A 142 -22.52 14.36 -19.27
C ILE A 142 -22.22 13.86 -20.67
N GLU A 143 -21.47 14.65 -21.43
CA GLU A 143 -20.92 14.23 -22.71
C GLU A 143 -19.53 13.62 -22.53
N VAL A 144 -19.32 12.41 -23.03
CA VAL A 144 -18.04 11.68 -23.00
C VAL A 144 -17.79 11.12 -24.40
N ALA A 145 -16.67 11.48 -25.02
CA ALA A 145 -16.29 11.03 -26.37
C ALA A 145 -17.41 11.17 -27.40
N GLY A 146 -18.15 12.29 -27.37
CA GLY A 146 -19.25 12.58 -28.30
C GLY A 146 -20.55 11.81 -28.02
N ARG A 147 -20.62 11.08 -26.89
CA ARG A 147 -21.84 10.37 -26.47
C ARG A 147 -22.40 10.98 -25.21
N MET A 148 -23.73 11.12 -25.19
CA MET A 148 -24.46 11.58 -24.01
C MET A 148 -24.69 10.43 -23.05
N LEU A 149 -24.27 10.61 -21.80
CA LEU A 149 -24.53 9.69 -20.70
C LEU A 149 -25.48 10.38 -19.71
N ALA A 150 -26.68 9.82 -19.55
CA ALA A 150 -27.61 10.30 -18.55
C ALA A 150 -27.02 10.13 -17.14
N THR A 151 -27.11 11.16 -16.31
CA THR A 151 -26.67 11.08 -14.92
C THR A 151 -27.74 11.68 -14.01
N PRO A 152 -28.08 11.04 -12.89
CA PRO A 152 -29.05 11.56 -11.93
C PRO A 152 -28.52 12.78 -11.14
N ARG A 153 -27.26 13.16 -11.28
CA ARG A 153 -26.67 14.29 -10.57
C ARG A 153 -26.78 15.57 -11.39
N ALA A 154 -27.83 16.34 -11.15
CA ALA A 154 -28.02 17.66 -11.76
C ALA A 154 -26.83 18.60 -11.59
N ALA A 155 -26.03 18.45 -10.52
CA ALA A 155 -24.82 19.23 -10.29
C ALA A 155 -23.73 19.01 -11.36
N LEU A 156 -23.73 17.91 -12.10
CA LEU A 156 -22.76 17.65 -13.16
C LEU A 156 -23.08 18.41 -14.46
N SER A 157 -24.34 18.75 -14.69
CA SER A 157 -24.76 19.49 -15.90
C SER A 157 -24.24 20.92 -15.93
N SER A 158 -23.95 21.51 -14.77
CA SER A 158 -23.37 22.87 -14.65
C SER A 158 -21.86 22.91 -14.75
N LEU A 159 -21.17 21.76 -14.76
CA LEU A 159 -19.73 21.69 -14.91
C LEU A 159 -19.33 21.96 -16.37
N GLY A 160 -18.31 22.79 -16.57
CA GLY A 160 -17.65 22.91 -17.86
C GLY A 160 -16.95 21.62 -18.28
N ALA A 161 -15.75 21.72 -18.83
CA ALA A 161 -14.91 20.54 -19.11
C ALA A 161 -14.31 20.00 -17.82
N PHE A 162 -14.32 18.67 -17.64
CA PHE A 162 -13.72 17.98 -16.50
C PHE A 162 -13.19 16.61 -16.92
N THR A 163 -12.50 15.93 -16.03
CA THR A 163 -12.04 14.55 -16.22
C THR A 163 -12.93 13.61 -15.43
N LEU A 164 -13.54 12.66 -16.13
CA LEU A 164 -14.32 11.56 -15.53
C LEU A 164 -13.40 10.39 -15.23
N GLY A 165 -13.30 9.98 -13.98
CA GLY A 165 -12.60 8.75 -13.56
C GLY A 165 -13.59 7.58 -13.47
N VAL A 166 -13.25 6.46 -14.11
CA VAL A 166 -14.08 5.25 -14.11
C VAL A 166 -13.23 4.04 -13.76
N ARG A 167 -13.59 3.34 -12.70
CA ARG A 167 -12.97 2.07 -12.35
C ARG A 167 -13.46 0.96 -13.28
N PRO A 168 -12.56 0.11 -13.82
CA PRO A 168 -12.95 -1.01 -14.70
C PRO A 168 -13.98 -1.94 -14.06
N GLU A 169 -13.91 -2.14 -12.75
CA GLU A 169 -14.79 -3.02 -11.99
C GLU A 169 -16.27 -2.57 -11.99
N TYR A 170 -16.52 -1.29 -12.29
CA TYR A 170 -17.85 -0.71 -12.33
C TYR A 170 -18.43 -0.58 -13.75
N VAL A 171 -17.68 -1.00 -14.77
CA VAL A 171 -18.13 -1.02 -16.17
C VAL A 171 -18.78 -2.39 -16.44
N ARG A 172 -20.06 -2.37 -16.84
CA ARG A 172 -20.82 -3.55 -17.26
C ARG A 172 -21.25 -3.43 -18.71
#